data_ac77c1272f42222cf04b3060fb47dc96
#
_entry.id   ac77c1272f42222cf04b3060fb47dc96
#
_cell.length_a   1.000
_cell.length_b   1.000
_cell.length_c   1.000
_cell.angle_alpha   90.00
_cell.angle_beta   90.00
_cell.angle_gamma   90.00
#
_symmetry.space_group_name_H-M   'P 1'
#
loop_
_entity.id
_entity.type
_entity.pdbx_description
1 polymer ?
#
loop_
_entity_poly.entity_id
_entity_poly.type
_entity_poly.pdbx_seq_one_letter_code
_entity_poly.pdbx_strand_id
1 'polypeptide(L)'
;SASLVGSEMCIRDSLKAARNKLSKANGPLFGQLKKCTDEAQKAELQAQIDANNAAVKADADKMAELEAEEAKLAERIQEIMYSIPQMIDPSVPIGPDDTYNVEAQRFGEPVVPDFPIPYHTEIMESFDGIDMDAAGRVAGNGFYYLLGNIARLHEAVLAYARDFMIDKGFTYVIPPFMMHGNVVQGVMSFPEMDAMMYKIEGEDLYLI
;
A
#
# COMPACT_ATOMS: atom_id res chain seq x y z
N SER A 1 5.73 -20.01 6.13
CA SER A 1 6.41 -18.89 5.44
C SER A 1 7.27 -18.05 6.38
N ALA A 2 6.82 -17.64 7.57
CA ALA A 2 7.66 -16.93 8.55
C ALA A 2 8.89 -17.76 9.02
N SER A 3 8.78 -19.07 9.05
CA SER A 3 9.88 -19.99 9.34
C SER A 3 10.96 -20.02 8.22
N LEU A 4 10.55 -19.90 6.95
CA LEU A 4 11.47 -19.86 5.80
C LEU A 4 12.29 -18.57 5.81
N VAL A 5 11.66 -17.42 5.96
CA VAL A 5 12.35 -16.11 6.04
C VAL A 5 13.33 -16.08 7.21
N GLY A 6 12.94 -16.62 8.37
CA GLY A 6 13.86 -16.72 9.51
C GLY A 6 15.05 -17.62 9.27
N SER A 7 14.90 -18.73 8.54
CA SER A 7 16.00 -19.63 8.19
C SER A 7 16.98 -18.99 7.19
N GLU A 8 16.48 -18.26 6.20
CA GLU A 8 17.30 -17.57 5.20
C GLU A 8 18.09 -16.41 5.80
N MET A 9 17.52 -15.64 6.71
CA MET A 9 18.24 -14.63 7.48
C MET A 9 19.37 -15.24 8.29
N CYS A 10 19.17 -16.40 8.94
CA CYS A 10 20.23 -17.11 9.67
C CYS A 10 21.35 -17.61 8.74
N ILE A 11 21.00 -18.11 7.56
CA ILE A 11 21.99 -18.54 6.54
C ILE A 11 22.81 -17.36 6.06
N ARG A 12 22.16 -16.26 5.72
CA ARG A 12 22.81 -15.01 5.29
C ARG A 12 23.80 -14.49 6.35
N ASP A 13 23.39 -14.44 7.60
CA ASP A 13 24.24 -13.96 8.68
C ASP A 13 25.45 -14.89 8.93
N SER A 14 25.25 -16.21 8.78
CA SER A 14 26.33 -17.20 8.82
C SER A 14 27.32 -17.04 7.68
N LEU A 15 26.86 -16.82 6.45
CA LEU A 15 27.71 -16.56 5.29
C LEU A 15 28.51 -15.25 5.46
N LYS A 16 27.86 -14.20 5.98
CA LYS A 16 28.50 -12.92 6.27
C LYS A 16 29.65 -13.08 7.31
N ALA A 17 29.40 -13.88 8.36
CA ALA A 17 30.40 -14.18 9.36
C ALA A 17 31.55 -15.00 8.79
N ALA A 18 31.27 -16.02 7.95
CA ALA A 18 32.30 -16.85 7.27
C ALA A 18 33.16 -16.01 6.32
N ARG A 19 32.52 -15.17 5.48
CA ARG A 19 33.21 -14.23 4.59
C ARG A 19 34.16 -13.30 5.34
N ASN A 20 33.70 -12.71 6.45
CA ASN A 20 34.51 -11.82 7.26
C ASN A 20 35.70 -12.54 7.89
N LYS A 21 35.53 -13.81 8.31
CA LYS A 21 36.60 -14.65 8.85
C LYS A 21 37.65 -14.96 7.80
N LEU A 22 37.26 -15.38 6.60
CA LEU A 22 38.15 -15.67 5.47
C LEU A 22 38.91 -14.43 5.01
N SER A 23 38.24 -13.30 4.90
CA SER A 23 38.85 -12.03 4.53
C SER A 23 39.90 -11.58 5.54
N LYS A 24 39.64 -11.76 6.84
CA LYS A 24 40.63 -11.49 7.90
C LYS A 24 41.80 -12.46 7.88
N ALA A 25 41.59 -13.73 7.49
CA ALA A 25 42.66 -14.73 7.40
C ALA A 25 43.69 -14.42 6.30
N ASN A 26 43.30 -13.70 5.26
CA ASN A 26 44.19 -13.31 4.17
C ASN A 26 45.27 -12.28 4.62
N GLY A 27 45.00 -11.45 5.62
CA GLY A 27 45.94 -10.43 6.08
C GLY A 27 47.29 -11.03 6.52
N PRO A 28 47.33 -12.01 7.45
CA PRO A 28 48.56 -12.71 7.83
C PRO A 28 49.25 -13.44 6.67
N LEU A 29 48.46 -14.07 5.76
CA LEU A 29 48.99 -14.77 4.59
C LEU A 29 49.73 -13.82 3.63
N PHE A 30 49.17 -12.65 3.35
CA PHE A 30 49.85 -11.60 2.58
C PHE A 30 51.15 -11.12 3.27
N GLY A 31 51.14 -11.03 4.60
CA GLY A 31 52.33 -10.65 5.37
C GLY A 31 53.45 -11.70 5.27
N GLN A 32 53.09 -12.99 5.28
CA GLN A 32 54.01 -14.11 5.10
C GLN A 32 54.52 -14.19 3.65
N LEU A 33 53.63 -14.04 2.66
CA LEU A 33 54.00 -14.05 1.24
C LEU A 33 55.08 -12.99 0.91
N LYS A 34 54.95 -11.78 1.48
CA LYS A 34 55.94 -10.70 1.28
C LYS A 34 57.32 -10.98 1.89
N LYS A 35 57.39 -11.82 2.91
CA LYS A 35 58.65 -12.16 3.62
C LYS A 35 59.29 -13.47 3.17
N CYS A 36 58.55 -14.29 2.42
CA CYS A 36 59.00 -15.58 1.96
C CYS A 36 59.99 -15.43 0.81
N THR A 37 61.12 -16.16 0.87
CA THR A 37 62.12 -16.19 -0.18
C THR A 37 62.11 -17.50 -0.96
N ASP A 38 61.44 -18.52 -0.46
CA ASP A 38 61.33 -19.86 -1.09
C ASP A 38 60.15 -19.85 -2.10
N GLU A 39 60.44 -20.16 -3.34
CA GLU A 39 59.46 -20.17 -4.43
C GLU A 39 58.36 -21.23 -4.24
N ALA A 40 58.68 -22.41 -3.64
CA ALA A 40 57.67 -23.43 -3.37
C ALA A 40 56.66 -22.97 -2.30
N GLN A 41 57.17 -22.34 -1.21
CA GLN A 41 56.32 -21.79 -0.16
C GLN A 41 55.50 -20.58 -0.63
N LYS A 42 56.06 -19.75 -1.51
CA LYS A 42 55.30 -18.65 -2.13
C LYS A 42 54.08 -19.15 -2.94
N ALA A 43 54.30 -20.21 -3.74
CA ALA A 43 53.25 -20.80 -4.53
C ALA A 43 52.10 -21.37 -3.65
N GLU A 44 52.45 -22.00 -2.53
CA GLU A 44 51.47 -22.53 -1.59
C GLU A 44 50.68 -21.44 -0.89
N LEU A 45 51.35 -20.39 -0.41
CA LEU A 45 50.68 -19.22 0.21
C LEU A 45 49.80 -18.50 -0.78
N GLN A 46 50.22 -18.35 -2.03
CA GLN A 46 49.39 -17.76 -3.08
C GLN A 46 48.14 -18.61 -3.37
N ALA A 47 48.30 -19.93 -3.46
CA ALA A 47 47.19 -20.85 -3.67
C ALA A 47 46.16 -20.78 -2.52
N GLN A 48 46.61 -20.64 -1.26
CA GLN A 48 45.72 -20.44 -0.12
C GLN A 48 44.95 -19.11 -0.18
N ILE A 49 45.62 -18.02 -0.56
CA ILE A 49 44.99 -16.72 -0.74
C ILE A 49 43.97 -16.78 -1.86
N ASP A 50 44.28 -17.42 -2.97
CA ASP A 50 43.37 -17.55 -4.12
C ASP A 50 42.17 -18.43 -3.77
N ALA A 51 42.36 -19.51 -3.02
CA ALA A 51 41.26 -20.33 -2.51
C ALA A 51 40.32 -19.54 -1.55
N ASN A 52 40.89 -18.76 -0.63
CA ASN A 52 40.11 -17.91 0.26
C ASN A 52 39.35 -16.83 -0.52
N ASN A 53 39.97 -16.21 -1.52
CA ASN A 53 39.30 -15.21 -2.37
C ASN A 53 38.18 -15.82 -3.18
N ALA A 54 38.37 -17.03 -3.72
CA ALA A 54 37.30 -17.76 -4.43
C ALA A 54 36.16 -18.10 -3.50
N ALA A 55 36.41 -18.53 -2.26
CA ALA A 55 35.37 -18.80 -1.28
C ALA A 55 34.64 -17.51 -0.86
N VAL A 56 35.34 -16.41 -0.64
CA VAL A 56 34.76 -15.10 -0.35
C VAL A 56 33.84 -14.63 -1.48
N LYS A 57 34.25 -14.87 -2.73
CA LYS A 57 33.41 -14.52 -3.90
C LYS A 57 32.16 -15.40 -3.98
N ALA A 58 32.33 -16.73 -3.80
CA ALA A 58 31.19 -17.64 -3.79
C ALA A 58 30.17 -17.32 -2.68
N ASP A 59 30.65 -16.98 -1.48
CA ASP A 59 29.76 -16.52 -0.38
C ASP A 59 29.09 -15.20 -0.71
N ALA A 60 29.75 -14.27 -1.39
CA ALA A 60 29.16 -13.01 -1.82
C ALA A 60 28.07 -13.20 -2.89
N ASP A 61 28.33 -14.07 -3.88
CA ASP A 61 27.35 -14.39 -4.92
C ASP A 61 26.10 -15.06 -4.31
N LYS A 62 26.29 -16.01 -3.41
CA LYS A 62 25.18 -16.66 -2.70
C LYS A 62 24.41 -15.70 -1.77
N MET A 63 25.09 -14.75 -1.15
CA MET A 63 24.42 -13.69 -0.37
C MET A 63 23.55 -12.82 -1.27
N ALA A 64 24.03 -12.44 -2.47
CA ALA A 64 23.25 -11.65 -3.41
C ALA A 64 21.99 -12.39 -3.91
N GLU A 65 22.09 -13.71 -4.14
CA GLU A 65 20.95 -14.56 -4.48
C GLU A 65 19.93 -14.59 -3.35
N LEU A 66 20.36 -14.79 -2.10
CA LEU A 66 19.47 -14.80 -0.94
C LEU A 66 18.81 -13.44 -0.68
N GLU A 67 19.54 -12.34 -0.85
CA GLU A 67 19.00 -10.99 -0.73
C GLU A 67 17.93 -10.71 -1.80
N ALA A 68 18.14 -11.19 -3.03
CA ALA A 68 17.16 -11.06 -4.10
C ALA A 68 15.91 -11.92 -3.84
N GLU A 69 16.07 -13.10 -3.25
CA GLU A 69 14.94 -13.95 -2.87
C GLU A 69 14.18 -13.39 -1.66
N GLU A 70 14.89 -12.88 -0.66
CA GLU A 70 14.30 -12.17 0.50
C GLU A 70 13.44 -10.98 0.04
N ALA A 71 13.94 -10.17 -0.91
CA ALA A 71 13.18 -9.06 -1.48
C ALA A 71 11.89 -9.52 -2.17
N LYS A 72 11.93 -10.58 -2.97
CA LYS A 72 10.74 -11.15 -3.62
C LYS A 72 9.73 -11.70 -2.60
N LEU A 73 10.23 -12.36 -1.56
CA LEU A 73 9.36 -12.88 -0.50
C LEU A 73 8.72 -11.75 0.31
N ALA A 74 9.47 -10.67 0.58
CA ALA A 74 8.95 -9.49 1.26
C ALA A 74 7.83 -8.83 0.45
N GLU A 75 8.02 -8.66 -0.86
CA GLU A 75 7.00 -8.14 -1.77
C GLU A 75 5.75 -9.04 -1.76
N ARG A 76 5.94 -10.36 -1.86
CA ARG A 76 4.83 -11.31 -1.82
C ARG A 76 4.09 -11.33 -0.49
N ILE A 77 4.78 -11.20 0.63
CA ILE A 77 4.18 -11.06 1.95
C ILE A 77 3.33 -9.78 2.00
N GLN A 78 3.86 -8.68 1.50
CA GLN A 78 3.14 -7.41 1.46
C GLN A 78 1.84 -7.50 0.64
N GLU A 79 1.88 -8.11 -0.55
CA GLU A 79 0.68 -8.36 -1.37
C GLU A 79 -0.37 -9.18 -0.62
N ILE A 80 0.06 -10.28 0.05
CA ILE A 80 -0.84 -11.12 0.83
C ILE A 80 -1.43 -10.33 2.01
N MET A 81 -0.61 -9.55 2.71
CA MET A 81 -1.07 -8.73 3.83
C MET A 81 -2.13 -7.72 3.41
N TYR A 82 -2.01 -7.11 2.24
CA TYR A 82 -3.03 -6.21 1.70
C TYR A 82 -4.36 -6.93 1.35
N SER A 83 -4.33 -8.23 1.11
CA SER A 83 -5.54 -9.01 0.80
C SER A 83 -6.24 -9.59 2.04
N ILE A 84 -5.61 -9.52 3.22
CA ILE A 84 -6.18 -10.05 4.46
C ILE A 84 -7.20 -9.05 5.02
N PRO A 85 -8.47 -9.44 5.19
CA PRO A 85 -9.49 -8.57 5.78
C PRO A 85 -9.11 -8.15 7.20
N GLN A 86 -9.59 -6.99 7.61
CA GLN A 86 -9.46 -6.52 8.98
C GLN A 86 -10.24 -7.44 9.94
N MET A 87 -9.78 -7.50 11.19
CA MET A 87 -10.52 -8.19 12.23
C MET A 87 -11.83 -7.45 12.52
N ILE A 88 -12.94 -8.18 12.46
CA ILE A 88 -14.26 -7.65 12.79
C ILE A 88 -14.53 -7.83 14.28
N ASP A 89 -15.32 -6.93 14.86
CA ASP A 89 -15.76 -7.07 16.25
C ASP A 89 -16.64 -8.33 16.41
N PRO A 90 -16.50 -9.09 17.50
CA PRO A 90 -17.31 -10.30 17.74
C PRO A 90 -18.83 -10.07 17.77
N SER A 91 -19.28 -8.83 17.99
CA SER A 91 -20.71 -8.48 17.96
C SER A 91 -21.28 -8.33 16.55
N VAL A 92 -20.43 -8.25 15.52
CA VAL A 92 -20.88 -8.14 14.13
C VAL A 92 -21.37 -9.48 13.61
N PRO A 93 -22.62 -9.56 13.06
CA PRO A 93 -23.14 -10.80 12.50
C PRO A 93 -22.29 -11.28 11.34
N ILE A 94 -22.07 -12.60 11.27
CA ILE A 94 -21.37 -13.21 10.14
C ILE A 94 -22.41 -13.67 9.12
N GLY A 95 -22.30 -13.18 7.88
CA GLY A 95 -23.18 -13.54 6.78
C GLY A 95 -22.55 -13.25 5.43
N PRO A 96 -23.11 -13.80 4.33
CA PRO A 96 -22.59 -13.60 2.97
C PRO A 96 -22.83 -12.20 2.39
N ASP A 97 -23.82 -11.47 2.90
CA ASP A 97 -24.24 -10.16 2.42
C ASP A 97 -24.97 -9.33 3.49
N ASP A 98 -25.44 -8.15 3.14
CA ASP A 98 -26.09 -7.18 4.01
C ASP A 98 -27.48 -7.65 4.54
N THR A 99 -28.10 -8.68 3.99
CA THR A 99 -29.36 -9.25 4.49
C THR A 99 -29.20 -9.88 5.86
N TYR A 100 -27.97 -10.20 6.26
CA TYR A 100 -27.62 -10.72 7.58
C TYR A 100 -27.38 -9.63 8.63
N ASN A 101 -27.43 -8.36 8.25
CA ASN A 101 -27.28 -7.26 9.19
C ASN A 101 -28.45 -7.27 10.21
N VAL A 102 -28.10 -7.05 11.47
CA VAL A 102 -29.06 -6.98 12.59
C VAL A 102 -29.15 -5.53 13.04
N GLU A 103 -30.37 -5.01 13.15
CA GLU A 103 -30.61 -3.68 13.69
C GLU A 103 -30.10 -3.63 15.14
N ALA A 104 -29.06 -2.82 15.39
CA ALA A 104 -28.48 -2.67 16.71
C ALA A 104 -29.19 -1.62 17.56
N GLN A 105 -29.69 -0.54 16.94
CA GLN A 105 -30.36 0.54 17.64
C GLN A 105 -31.28 1.33 16.70
N ARG A 106 -32.43 1.78 17.22
CA ARG A 106 -33.38 2.62 16.53
C ARG A 106 -33.55 3.95 17.26
N PHE A 107 -33.59 5.04 16.51
CA PHE A 107 -33.84 6.38 17.04
C PHE A 107 -35.10 6.97 16.41
N GLY A 108 -36.14 7.21 17.23
CA GLY A 108 -37.40 7.75 16.79
C GLY A 108 -38.24 6.76 15.96
N GLU A 109 -39.40 7.20 15.56
CA GLU A 109 -40.29 6.45 14.67
C GLU A 109 -40.33 7.12 13.29
N PRO A 110 -40.28 6.36 12.19
CA PRO A 110 -40.35 6.94 10.85
C PRO A 110 -41.72 7.55 10.61
N VAL A 111 -41.72 8.78 10.15
CA VAL A 111 -42.94 9.44 9.67
C VAL A 111 -43.09 9.12 8.19
N VAL A 112 -44.05 8.23 7.87
CA VAL A 112 -44.37 7.91 6.48
C VAL A 112 -45.50 8.81 6.03
N PRO A 113 -45.29 9.76 5.10
CA PRO A 113 -46.36 10.61 4.59
C PRO A 113 -47.37 9.81 3.78
N ASP A 114 -48.59 10.32 3.68
CA ASP A 114 -49.67 9.72 2.93
C ASP A 114 -49.69 10.11 1.42
N PHE A 115 -48.60 10.75 0.97
CA PHE A 115 -48.36 11.14 -0.42
C PHE A 115 -47.07 10.51 -0.98
N PRO A 116 -46.97 10.32 -2.30
CA PRO A 116 -45.75 9.85 -2.92
C PRO A 116 -44.59 10.83 -2.69
N ILE A 117 -43.46 10.33 -2.17
CA ILE A 117 -42.24 11.12 -2.03
C ILE A 117 -41.47 11.06 -3.36
N PRO A 118 -41.28 12.17 -4.07
CA PRO A 118 -40.48 12.18 -5.29
C PRO A 118 -39.02 11.94 -4.99
N TYR A 119 -38.27 11.40 -5.94
CA TYR A 119 -36.81 11.29 -5.84
C TYR A 119 -36.15 12.66 -5.77
N HIS A 120 -34.96 12.71 -5.13
CA HIS A 120 -34.20 13.96 -4.99
C HIS A 120 -33.90 14.61 -6.36
N THR A 121 -33.63 13.83 -7.41
CA THR A 121 -33.42 14.34 -8.77
C THR A 121 -34.64 14.99 -9.34
N GLU A 122 -35.84 14.40 -9.17
CA GLU A 122 -37.13 14.99 -9.59
C GLU A 122 -37.43 16.32 -8.87
N ILE A 123 -37.08 16.39 -7.57
CA ILE A 123 -37.15 17.62 -6.80
C ILE A 123 -36.23 18.69 -7.38
N MET A 124 -34.96 18.33 -7.63
CA MET A 124 -33.99 19.26 -8.20
C MET A 124 -34.37 19.74 -9.60
N GLU A 125 -34.91 18.85 -10.44
CA GLU A 125 -35.41 19.18 -11.77
C GLU A 125 -36.58 20.17 -11.69
N SER A 126 -37.49 20.01 -10.72
CA SER A 126 -38.63 20.93 -10.52
C SER A 126 -38.21 22.37 -10.16
N PHE A 127 -36.96 22.56 -9.75
CA PHE A 127 -36.34 23.86 -9.47
C PHE A 127 -35.31 24.27 -10.55
N ASP A 128 -35.26 23.62 -11.70
CA ASP A 128 -34.24 23.81 -12.73
C ASP A 128 -32.82 23.75 -12.14
N GLY A 129 -32.63 22.89 -11.14
CA GLY A 129 -31.43 22.87 -10.29
C GLY A 129 -30.42 21.77 -10.62
N ILE A 130 -30.71 20.89 -11.58
CA ILE A 130 -29.82 19.82 -12.02
C ILE A 130 -29.88 19.65 -13.54
N ASP A 131 -28.74 19.36 -14.17
CA ASP A 131 -28.67 18.99 -15.59
C ASP A 131 -27.77 17.76 -15.75
N MET A 132 -28.40 16.61 -15.84
CA MET A 132 -27.72 15.33 -16.04
C MET A 132 -27.37 15.08 -17.52
N ASP A 133 -28.18 15.58 -18.44
CA ASP A 133 -28.00 15.41 -19.87
C ASP A 133 -26.76 16.17 -20.39
N ALA A 134 -26.59 17.42 -19.98
CA ALA A 134 -25.42 18.20 -20.33
C ALA A 134 -24.14 17.59 -19.70
N ALA A 135 -24.21 17.17 -18.45
CA ALA A 135 -23.09 16.52 -17.78
C ALA A 135 -22.72 15.18 -18.44
N GLY A 136 -23.71 14.38 -18.83
CA GLY A 136 -23.53 13.13 -19.56
C GLY A 136 -22.83 13.32 -20.90
N ARG A 137 -23.14 14.40 -21.64
CA ARG A 137 -22.44 14.74 -22.90
C ARG A 137 -20.99 15.18 -22.70
N VAL A 138 -20.66 15.76 -21.55
CA VAL A 138 -19.32 16.30 -21.27
C VAL A 138 -18.41 15.28 -20.61
N ALA A 139 -18.92 14.53 -19.61
CA ALA A 139 -18.11 13.68 -18.74
C ALA A 139 -18.55 12.21 -18.72
N GLY A 140 -19.70 11.89 -19.33
CA GLY A 140 -20.27 10.55 -19.32
C GLY A 140 -21.39 10.35 -18.30
N ASN A 141 -21.99 9.15 -18.32
CA ASN A 141 -23.08 8.81 -17.42
C ASN A 141 -22.62 8.79 -15.96
N GLY A 142 -23.50 9.24 -15.06
CA GLY A 142 -23.24 9.31 -13.63
C GLY A 142 -22.71 10.67 -13.14
N PHE A 143 -22.37 11.58 -14.08
CA PHE A 143 -22.03 12.97 -13.74
C PHE A 143 -23.29 13.86 -13.79
N TYR A 144 -23.23 14.99 -13.09
CA TYR A 144 -24.33 15.96 -13.01
C TYR A 144 -23.78 17.39 -12.87
N TYR A 145 -24.56 18.36 -13.36
CA TYR A 145 -24.39 19.77 -13.01
C TYR A 145 -25.46 20.17 -12.02
N LEU A 146 -25.04 20.78 -10.90
CA LEU A 146 -25.97 21.47 -10.00
C LEU A 146 -26.05 22.94 -10.41
N LEU A 147 -27.25 23.48 -10.45
CA LEU A 147 -27.53 24.83 -10.98
C LEU A 147 -28.22 25.70 -9.95
N GLY A 148 -28.04 27.01 -10.08
CA GLY A 148 -28.79 28.03 -9.37
C GLY A 148 -28.86 27.84 -7.85
N ASN A 149 -30.03 27.83 -7.31
CA ASN A 149 -30.23 27.72 -5.85
C ASN A 149 -29.97 26.32 -5.30
N ILE A 150 -30.07 25.27 -6.10
CA ILE A 150 -29.72 23.90 -5.68
C ILE A 150 -28.20 23.82 -5.48
N ALA A 151 -27.38 24.37 -6.39
CA ALA A 151 -25.93 24.45 -6.22
C ALA A 151 -25.56 25.25 -4.95
N ARG A 152 -26.24 26.39 -4.71
CA ARG A 152 -26.03 27.18 -3.48
C ARG A 152 -26.41 26.42 -2.21
N LEU A 153 -27.49 25.64 -2.24
CA LEU A 153 -27.91 24.82 -1.13
C LEU A 153 -26.88 23.72 -0.83
N HIS A 154 -26.37 23.07 -1.88
CA HIS A 154 -25.29 22.07 -1.76
C HIS A 154 -24.07 22.67 -1.04
N GLU A 155 -23.56 23.81 -1.53
CA GLU A 155 -22.43 24.50 -0.90
C GLU A 155 -22.72 24.95 0.54
N ALA A 156 -23.95 25.36 0.82
CA ALA A 156 -24.35 25.75 2.17
C ALA A 156 -24.34 24.57 3.15
N VAL A 157 -24.76 23.37 2.71
CA VAL A 157 -24.71 22.14 3.52
C VAL A 157 -23.25 21.74 3.79
N LEU A 158 -22.36 21.80 2.78
CA LEU A 158 -20.94 21.52 2.96
C LEU A 158 -20.26 22.53 3.90
N ALA A 159 -20.59 23.82 3.76
CA ALA A 159 -20.10 24.87 4.65
C ALA A 159 -20.54 24.64 6.10
N TYR A 160 -21.82 24.33 6.31
CA TYR A 160 -22.35 23.99 7.62
C TYR A 160 -21.63 22.80 8.26
N ALA A 161 -21.46 21.70 7.50
CA ALA A 161 -20.78 20.50 7.99
C ALA A 161 -19.32 20.82 8.39
N ARG A 162 -18.61 21.57 7.55
CA ARG A 162 -17.24 22.03 7.85
C ARG A 162 -17.17 22.83 9.14
N ASP A 163 -18.00 23.85 9.25
CA ASP A 163 -17.97 24.76 10.39
C ASP A 163 -18.40 24.04 11.69
N PHE A 164 -19.40 23.15 11.60
CA PHE A 164 -19.80 22.28 12.71
C PHE A 164 -18.65 21.39 13.21
N MET A 165 -17.85 20.81 12.32
CA MET A 165 -16.71 19.97 12.69
C MET A 165 -15.57 20.80 13.28
N ILE A 166 -15.32 22.01 12.76
CA ILE A 166 -14.35 22.95 13.35
C ILE A 166 -14.75 23.32 14.78
N ASP A 167 -16.03 23.64 15.02
CA ASP A 167 -16.55 23.96 16.35
C ASP A 167 -16.44 22.78 17.34
N LYS A 168 -16.38 21.54 16.83
CA LYS A 168 -16.10 20.33 17.62
C LYS A 168 -14.61 20.10 17.89
N GLY A 169 -13.74 20.98 17.43
CA GLY A 169 -12.29 20.92 17.66
C GLY A 169 -11.49 20.16 16.60
N PHE A 170 -12.09 19.79 15.47
CA PHE A 170 -11.37 19.18 14.36
C PHE A 170 -10.61 20.24 13.55
N THR A 171 -9.43 19.87 13.07
CA THR A 171 -8.67 20.71 12.14
C THR A 171 -9.16 20.51 10.72
N TYR A 172 -9.58 21.60 10.07
CA TYR A 172 -9.94 21.55 8.65
C TYR A 172 -8.68 21.49 7.79
N VAL A 173 -8.63 20.53 6.86
CA VAL A 173 -7.52 20.31 5.95
C VAL A 173 -8.03 20.26 4.52
N ILE A 174 -7.37 20.96 3.62
CA ILE A 174 -7.58 20.83 2.17
C ILE A 174 -6.45 19.94 1.64
N PRO A 175 -6.73 18.69 1.27
CA PRO A 175 -5.72 17.78 0.75
C PRO A 175 -5.39 18.08 -0.70
N PRO A 176 -4.27 17.54 -1.24
CA PRO A 176 -4.06 17.46 -2.68
C PRO A 176 -5.19 16.67 -3.37
N PHE A 177 -5.48 17.00 -4.62
CA PHE A 177 -6.51 16.28 -5.40
C PHE A 177 -6.05 14.91 -5.91
N MET A 178 -4.77 14.57 -5.73
CA MET A 178 -4.16 13.34 -6.21
C MET A 178 -3.22 12.79 -5.16
N MET A 179 -3.06 11.45 -5.13
CA MET A 179 -2.12 10.78 -4.25
C MET A 179 -1.44 9.60 -4.95
N HIS A 180 -0.29 9.16 -4.42
CA HIS A 180 0.42 7.99 -4.92
C HIS A 180 -0.29 6.68 -4.58
N GLY A 181 -0.11 5.67 -5.44
CA GLY A 181 -0.74 4.37 -5.28
C GLY A 181 -0.46 3.67 -3.95
N ASN A 182 0.77 3.77 -3.44
CA ASN A 182 1.13 3.20 -2.15
C ASN A 182 0.38 3.83 -0.95
N VAL A 183 -0.06 5.08 -1.08
CA VAL A 183 -0.89 5.75 -0.06
C VAL A 183 -2.33 5.25 -0.14
N VAL A 184 -2.86 5.12 -1.36
CA VAL A 184 -4.21 4.57 -1.60
C VAL A 184 -4.34 3.14 -1.06
N GLN A 185 -3.32 2.30 -1.26
CA GLN A 185 -3.27 0.92 -0.75
C GLN A 185 -3.38 0.82 0.77
N GLY A 186 -3.13 1.89 1.50
CA GLY A 186 -3.34 1.94 2.95
C GLY A 186 -4.81 1.87 3.38
N VAL A 187 -5.75 2.16 2.48
CA VAL A 187 -7.20 2.22 2.75
C VAL A 187 -8.05 1.41 1.78
N MET A 188 -7.48 0.95 0.66
CA MET A 188 -8.20 0.29 -0.43
C MET A 188 -7.32 -0.79 -1.04
N SER A 189 -7.90 -1.94 -1.40
CA SER A 189 -7.16 -2.98 -2.12
C SER A 189 -6.81 -2.55 -3.54
N PHE A 190 -5.75 -3.11 -4.12
CA PHE A 190 -5.34 -2.77 -5.48
C PHE A 190 -6.44 -3.01 -6.54
N PRO A 191 -7.20 -4.14 -6.51
CA PRO A 191 -8.33 -4.34 -7.44
C PRO A 191 -9.44 -3.28 -7.30
N GLU A 192 -9.76 -2.86 -6.08
CA GLU A 192 -10.73 -1.80 -5.84
C GLU A 192 -10.25 -0.45 -6.35
N MET A 193 -8.98 -0.14 -6.09
CA MET A 193 -8.33 1.08 -6.57
C MET A 193 -8.37 1.18 -8.10
N ASP A 194 -8.03 0.10 -8.81
CA ASP A 194 -8.01 0.05 -10.27
C ASP A 194 -9.43 0.14 -10.87
N ALA A 195 -10.43 -0.41 -10.18
CA ALA A 195 -11.82 -0.38 -10.63
C ALA A 195 -12.55 0.95 -10.34
N MET A 196 -12.17 1.68 -9.29
CA MET A 196 -12.94 2.80 -8.77
C MET A 196 -12.27 4.17 -8.93
N MET A 197 -10.95 4.22 -9.13
CA MET A 197 -10.20 5.47 -9.18
C MET A 197 -9.70 5.80 -10.58
N TYR A 198 -9.66 7.10 -10.89
CA TYR A 198 -8.99 7.57 -12.09
C TYR A 198 -7.49 7.67 -11.86
N LYS A 199 -6.72 7.03 -12.72
CA LYS A 199 -5.26 7.08 -12.72
C LYS A 199 -4.77 8.05 -13.80
N ILE A 200 -3.74 8.82 -13.49
CA ILE A 200 -3.03 9.64 -14.49
C ILE A 200 -2.12 8.74 -15.30
N GLU A 201 -2.30 8.77 -16.62
CA GLU A 201 -1.50 7.95 -17.54
C GLU A 201 -0.03 8.37 -17.48
N GLY A 202 0.87 7.36 -17.32
CA GLY A 202 2.31 7.58 -17.26
C GLY A 202 2.84 8.02 -15.89
N GLU A 203 1.98 8.19 -14.89
CA GLU A 203 2.36 8.60 -13.55
C GLU A 203 1.77 7.69 -12.47
N ASP A 204 2.41 7.64 -11.29
CA ASP A 204 1.85 6.95 -10.11
C ASP A 204 1.00 7.94 -9.30
N LEU A 205 -0.05 8.48 -9.94
CA LEU A 205 -0.98 9.42 -9.33
C LEU A 205 -2.42 9.00 -9.61
N TYR A 206 -3.24 9.04 -8.58
CA TYR A 206 -4.67 8.71 -8.58
C TYR A 206 -5.47 9.90 -8.08
N LEU A 207 -6.59 10.21 -8.76
CA LEU A 207 -7.54 11.24 -8.31
C LEU A 207 -8.31 10.76 -7.08
N ILE A 208 -8.54 11.68 -6.12
CA ILE A 208 -9.32 11.43 -4.90
C ILE A 208 -10.53 12.33 -4.82
#